data_c304dee01a5672df88eab49265a45cf9
#
_entry.id   c304dee01a5672df88eab49265a45cf9
#
_cell.length_a   1.000
_cell.length_b   1.000
_cell.length_c   1.000
_cell.angle_alpha   90.00
_cell.angle_beta   90.00
_cell.angle_gamma   90.00
#
_symmetry.space_group_name_H-M   'P 1'
#
loop_
_entity.id
_entity.type
_entity.pdbx_description
1 polymer ?
#
loop_
_entity_poly.entity_id
_entity_poly.type
_entity_poly.pdbx_seq_one_letter_code
_entity_poly.pdbx_strand_id
1 'polypeptide(L)'
;PTVNESTELVEKTLVACQNMKYPDKGKVHIYLCDDGNRPEMEILAKKLGILYLAREEHKDAKAGNLNFALQNSTSPYVAIFDADMVPEEEFLMKTIPWFIKEKTGFVQTPQSFYYPDIFQYNLFSQEHIPNEQDYFYRVVQIAKNKSNSVIFGGSNAFLSRKALEKIGGFVTGVVTEDFATGIEIEKKGYRGIAIPDVLAKGIPPMTFKELMGQRRRWAKGCIQSGRKTGYLFSNNLTFLQKINY
;
A
#
# COMPACT_ATOMS: atom_id res chain seq x y z
N PRO A 1 -7.69 -4.80 -2.38
CA PRO A 1 -8.08 -4.92 -3.78
C PRO A 1 -7.61 -6.24 -4.39
N THR A 2 -8.40 -6.82 -5.30
CA THR A 2 -8.09 -8.07 -6.02
C THR A 2 -8.66 -8.01 -7.45
N VAL A 3 -8.12 -8.81 -8.36
CA VAL A 3 -8.56 -8.89 -9.76
C VAL A 3 -8.68 -10.36 -10.22
N ASN A 4 -7.59 -11.13 -10.10
CA ASN A 4 -7.47 -12.50 -10.60
C ASN A 4 -6.73 -13.44 -9.64
N GLU A 5 -6.45 -12.98 -8.43
CA GLU A 5 -5.81 -13.80 -7.39
C GLU A 5 -6.75 -14.93 -6.96
N SER A 6 -6.18 -16.06 -6.54
CA SER A 6 -6.97 -17.21 -6.11
C SER A 6 -7.77 -16.93 -4.83
N THR A 7 -8.89 -17.60 -4.69
CA THR A 7 -9.76 -17.47 -3.51
C THR A 7 -9.02 -17.81 -2.22
N GLU A 8 -8.16 -18.84 -2.24
CA GLU A 8 -7.38 -19.26 -1.07
C GLU A 8 -6.36 -18.21 -0.63
N LEU A 9 -5.76 -17.50 -1.59
CA LEU A 9 -4.81 -16.43 -1.30
C LEU A 9 -5.55 -15.25 -0.67
N VAL A 10 -6.64 -14.83 -1.27
CA VAL A 10 -7.46 -13.71 -0.79
C VAL A 10 -8.07 -14.03 0.59
N GLU A 11 -8.55 -15.26 0.82
CA GLU A 11 -9.11 -15.69 2.11
C GLU A 11 -8.10 -15.54 3.25
N LYS A 12 -6.82 -15.92 3.04
CA LYS A 12 -5.76 -15.75 4.04
C LYS A 12 -5.59 -14.29 4.46
N THR A 13 -5.54 -13.39 3.49
CA THR A 13 -5.40 -11.96 3.76
C THR A 13 -6.62 -11.40 4.49
N LEU A 14 -7.85 -11.79 4.10
CA LEU A 14 -9.07 -11.32 4.73
C LEU A 14 -9.22 -11.82 6.17
N VAL A 15 -8.90 -13.09 6.44
CA VAL A 15 -8.90 -13.65 7.79
C VAL A 15 -7.88 -12.93 8.67
N ALA A 16 -6.70 -12.63 8.15
CA ALA A 16 -5.70 -11.85 8.88
C ALA A 16 -6.20 -10.42 9.18
N CYS A 17 -6.89 -9.78 8.23
CA CYS A 17 -7.52 -8.47 8.47
C CYS A 17 -8.56 -8.52 9.61
N GLN A 18 -9.35 -9.59 9.71
CA GLN A 18 -10.30 -9.77 10.82
C GLN A 18 -9.62 -9.96 12.18
N ASN A 19 -8.43 -10.56 12.17
CA ASN A 19 -7.65 -10.83 13.37
C ASN A 19 -6.85 -9.60 13.87
N MET A 20 -6.74 -8.53 13.09
CA MET A 20 -6.07 -7.30 13.54
C MET A 20 -6.67 -6.81 14.87
N LYS A 21 -5.81 -6.52 15.85
CA LYS A 21 -6.22 -6.02 17.16
C LYS A 21 -6.65 -4.56 17.08
N TYR A 22 -7.82 -4.28 17.62
CA TYR A 22 -8.32 -2.94 17.85
C TYR A 22 -9.30 -2.95 19.03
N PRO A 23 -9.27 -1.94 19.93
CA PRO A 23 -10.10 -1.94 21.16
C PRO A 23 -11.59 -2.08 20.91
N ASP A 24 -12.09 -1.44 19.84
CA ASP A 24 -13.49 -1.51 19.43
C ASP A 24 -13.58 -2.09 18.01
N LYS A 25 -13.76 -3.39 17.92
CA LYS A 25 -13.86 -4.11 16.63
C LYS A 25 -15.01 -3.62 15.76
N GLY A 26 -16.08 -3.05 16.33
CA GLY A 26 -17.19 -2.47 15.60
C GLY A 26 -16.82 -1.25 14.75
N LYS A 27 -15.65 -0.66 14.99
CA LYS A 27 -15.11 0.45 14.19
C LYS A 27 -14.18 -0.01 13.06
N VAL A 28 -13.92 -1.30 12.94
CA VAL A 28 -13.07 -1.86 11.87
C VAL A 28 -13.97 -2.48 10.81
N HIS A 29 -14.01 -1.86 9.64
CA HIS A 29 -14.78 -2.33 8.50
C HIS A 29 -13.83 -2.88 7.43
N ILE A 30 -14.06 -4.12 7.00
CA ILE A 30 -13.22 -4.79 6.01
C ILE A 30 -13.98 -4.85 4.69
N TYR A 31 -13.33 -4.39 3.62
CA TYR A 31 -13.86 -4.36 2.28
C TYR A 31 -13.01 -5.25 1.37
N LEU A 32 -13.64 -6.23 0.74
CA LEU A 32 -13.08 -6.94 -0.40
C LEU A 32 -13.44 -6.17 -1.67
N CYS A 33 -12.46 -5.52 -2.29
CA CYS A 33 -12.63 -4.72 -3.49
C CYS A 33 -12.19 -5.55 -4.71
N ASP A 34 -13.14 -6.16 -5.40
CA ASP A 34 -12.89 -7.11 -6.49
C ASP A 34 -13.17 -6.49 -7.87
N ASP A 35 -12.10 -6.17 -8.61
CA ASP A 35 -12.18 -5.73 -10.00
C ASP A 35 -12.44 -6.89 -10.99
N GLY A 36 -12.42 -8.13 -10.53
CA GLY A 36 -12.76 -9.29 -11.33
C GLY A 36 -14.26 -9.56 -11.43
N ASN A 37 -15.08 -8.94 -10.58
CA ASN A 37 -16.53 -9.17 -10.46
C ASN A 37 -16.87 -10.67 -10.32
N ARG A 38 -16.12 -11.37 -9.47
CA ARG A 38 -16.13 -12.81 -9.38
C ARG A 38 -17.14 -13.32 -8.35
N PRO A 39 -18.10 -14.19 -8.74
CA PRO A 39 -19.09 -14.73 -7.81
C PRO A 39 -18.48 -15.46 -6.61
N GLU A 40 -17.36 -16.16 -6.79
CA GLU A 40 -16.65 -16.84 -5.71
C GLU A 40 -16.09 -15.87 -4.67
N MET A 41 -15.72 -14.65 -5.05
CA MET A 41 -15.25 -13.61 -4.13
C MET A 41 -16.40 -12.99 -3.33
N GLU A 42 -17.57 -12.83 -3.94
CA GLU A 42 -18.79 -12.42 -3.24
C GLU A 42 -19.21 -13.48 -2.21
N ILE A 43 -19.20 -14.76 -2.58
CA ILE A 43 -19.49 -15.88 -1.68
C ILE A 43 -18.48 -15.90 -0.52
N LEU A 44 -17.19 -15.72 -0.79
CA LEU A 44 -16.16 -15.64 0.24
C LEU A 44 -16.41 -14.48 1.21
N ALA A 45 -16.69 -13.28 0.69
CA ALA A 45 -16.98 -12.11 1.52
C ALA A 45 -18.20 -12.36 2.43
N LYS A 46 -19.26 -12.94 1.89
CA LYS A 46 -20.45 -13.32 2.66
C LYS A 46 -20.15 -14.37 3.73
N LYS A 47 -19.36 -15.39 3.40
CA LYS A 47 -18.91 -16.43 4.34
C LYS A 47 -18.16 -15.82 5.52
N LEU A 48 -17.30 -14.83 5.26
CA LEU A 48 -16.48 -14.15 6.27
C LEU A 48 -17.20 -12.98 6.98
N GLY A 49 -18.42 -12.63 6.53
CA GLY A 49 -19.16 -11.49 7.10
C GLY A 49 -18.52 -10.13 6.86
N ILE A 50 -17.83 -9.95 5.72
CA ILE A 50 -17.18 -8.70 5.30
C ILE A 50 -17.91 -8.05 4.13
N LEU A 51 -17.59 -6.78 3.86
CA LEU A 51 -18.22 -6.02 2.80
C LEU A 51 -17.56 -6.35 1.44
N TYR A 52 -18.39 -6.66 0.44
CA TYR A 52 -17.95 -6.89 -0.93
C TYR A 52 -18.24 -5.65 -1.79
N LEU A 53 -17.23 -5.21 -2.53
CA LEU A 53 -17.34 -4.12 -3.49
C LEU A 53 -16.83 -4.59 -4.85
N ALA A 54 -17.70 -4.52 -5.84
CA ALA A 54 -17.37 -4.71 -7.25
C ALA A 54 -17.91 -3.52 -8.04
N ARG A 55 -17.21 -3.12 -9.08
CA ARG A 55 -17.59 -1.98 -9.93
C ARG A 55 -17.80 -2.45 -11.37
N GLU A 56 -18.67 -1.77 -12.10
CA GLU A 56 -18.94 -2.11 -13.50
C GLU A 56 -17.81 -1.62 -14.43
N GLU A 57 -17.30 -0.41 -14.17
CA GLU A 57 -16.21 0.16 -14.96
C GLU A 57 -14.85 -0.07 -14.30
N HIS A 58 -13.94 -0.74 -15.00
CA HIS A 58 -12.59 -1.09 -14.51
C HIS A 58 -11.53 -0.04 -14.89
N LYS A 59 -11.95 1.23 -15.05
CA LYS A 59 -11.05 2.33 -15.38
C LYS A 59 -10.04 2.57 -14.25
N ASP A 60 -8.82 2.94 -14.62
CA ASP A 60 -7.72 3.30 -13.69
C ASP A 60 -7.28 2.16 -12.75
N ALA A 61 -7.52 0.90 -13.12
CA ALA A 61 -7.02 -0.30 -12.41
C ALA A 61 -7.16 -0.17 -10.87
N LYS A 62 -6.09 -0.46 -10.11
CA LYS A 62 -6.09 -0.44 -8.65
C LYS A 62 -6.50 0.92 -8.05
N ALA A 63 -6.02 2.04 -8.61
CA ALA A 63 -6.40 3.38 -8.13
C ALA A 63 -7.90 3.63 -8.26
N GLY A 64 -8.50 3.25 -9.39
CA GLY A 64 -9.94 3.35 -9.60
C GLY A 64 -10.75 2.49 -8.62
N ASN A 65 -10.29 1.26 -8.37
CA ASN A 65 -10.90 0.36 -7.40
C ASN A 65 -10.83 0.93 -5.96
N LEU A 66 -9.68 1.45 -5.56
CA LEU A 66 -9.51 2.10 -4.25
C LEU A 66 -10.35 3.38 -4.13
N ASN A 67 -10.48 4.18 -5.19
CA ASN A 67 -11.34 5.36 -5.20
C ASN A 67 -12.81 4.98 -5.08
N PHE A 68 -13.25 3.91 -5.74
CA PHE A 68 -14.60 3.39 -5.59
C PHE A 68 -14.86 2.93 -4.14
N ALA A 69 -13.92 2.22 -3.52
CA ALA A 69 -14.01 1.86 -2.11
C ALA A 69 -14.03 3.06 -1.18
N LEU A 70 -13.24 4.10 -1.49
CA LEU A 70 -13.22 5.35 -0.73
C LEU A 70 -14.58 6.05 -0.77
N GLN A 71 -15.28 6.07 -1.91
CA GLN A 71 -16.61 6.63 -2.07
C GLN A 71 -17.68 5.83 -1.33
N ASN A 72 -17.51 4.52 -1.20
CA ASN A 72 -18.46 3.60 -0.55
C ASN A 72 -18.11 3.30 0.92
N SER A 73 -17.28 4.11 1.54
CA SER A 73 -16.88 3.97 2.94
C SER A 73 -16.79 5.35 3.61
N THR A 74 -16.82 5.38 4.96
CA THR A 74 -16.86 6.64 5.73
C THR A 74 -15.81 6.72 6.83
N SER A 75 -15.07 5.64 7.08
CA SER A 75 -14.05 5.62 8.15
C SER A 75 -12.98 6.71 7.95
N PRO A 76 -12.52 7.37 9.01
CA PRO A 76 -11.57 8.49 8.94
C PRO A 76 -10.17 8.05 8.49
N TYR A 77 -9.89 6.77 8.55
CA TYR A 77 -8.62 6.16 8.16
C TYR A 77 -8.87 4.95 7.26
N VAL A 78 -7.88 4.64 6.42
CA VAL A 78 -7.92 3.53 5.46
C VAL A 78 -6.63 2.72 5.55
N ALA A 79 -6.73 1.43 5.83
CA ALA A 79 -5.63 0.48 5.66
C ALA A 79 -5.71 -0.16 4.26
N ILE A 80 -4.57 -0.35 3.61
CA ILE A 80 -4.50 -0.96 2.29
C ILE A 80 -3.55 -2.14 2.33
N PHE A 81 -4.06 -3.29 1.88
CA PHE A 81 -3.28 -4.50 1.66
C PHE A 81 -3.55 -5.03 0.26
N ASP A 82 -2.52 -5.40 -0.46
CA ASP A 82 -2.67 -6.20 -1.67
C ASP A 82 -3.20 -7.59 -1.31
N ALA A 83 -3.81 -8.27 -2.24
CA ALA A 83 -4.49 -9.55 -2.00
C ALA A 83 -3.54 -10.65 -1.49
N ASP A 84 -2.24 -10.50 -1.73
CA ASP A 84 -1.16 -11.40 -1.31
C ASP A 84 -0.38 -10.92 -0.07
N MET A 85 -0.82 -9.81 0.55
CA MET A 85 -0.15 -9.22 1.72
C MET A 85 -0.98 -9.44 2.98
N VAL A 86 -0.52 -10.34 3.83
CA VAL A 86 -1.19 -10.78 5.06
C VAL A 86 -0.74 -9.90 6.23
N PRO A 87 -1.64 -9.08 6.82
CA PRO A 87 -1.29 -8.22 7.95
C PRO A 87 -1.08 -9.01 9.24
N GLU A 88 -0.20 -8.48 10.09
CA GLU A 88 -0.02 -8.94 11.47
C GLU A 88 -1.11 -8.34 12.37
N GLU A 89 -1.43 -9.02 13.47
CA GLU A 89 -2.48 -8.59 14.41
C GLU A 89 -2.26 -7.18 14.97
N GLU A 90 -1.01 -6.76 15.15
CA GLU A 90 -0.62 -5.47 15.73
C GLU A 90 -0.63 -4.30 14.73
N PHE A 91 -1.00 -4.52 13.46
CA PHE A 91 -0.91 -3.51 12.40
C PHE A 91 -1.61 -2.20 12.80
N LEU A 92 -2.87 -2.26 13.21
CA LEU A 92 -3.64 -1.06 13.58
C LEU A 92 -3.07 -0.39 14.83
N MET A 93 -2.71 -1.17 15.85
CA MET A 93 -2.21 -0.65 17.12
C MET A 93 -0.87 0.08 16.96
N LYS A 94 -0.03 -0.32 16.00
CA LYS A 94 1.27 0.30 15.73
C LYS A 94 1.21 1.46 14.73
N THR A 95 0.21 1.52 13.88
CA THR A 95 0.10 2.57 12.85
C THR A 95 -0.77 3.75 13.27
N ILE A 96 -1.88 3.54 13.96
CA ILE A 96 -2.81 4.60 14.39
C ILE A 96 -2.15 5.69 15.25
N PRO A 97 -1.27 5.38 16.22
CA PRO A 97 -0.69 6.42 17.08
C PRO A 97 0.05 7.53 16.34
N TRP A 98 0.55 7.27 15.13
CA TRP A 98 1.24 8.27 14.32
C TRP A 98 0.34 9.39 13.80
N PHE A 99 -0.98 9.21 13.84
CA PHE A 99 -1.95 10.23 13.41
C PHE A 99 -2.39 11.18 14.52
N ILE A 100 -1.99 10.92 15.79
CA ILE A 100 -2.45 11.70 16.95
C ILE A 100 -1.72 13.04 17.05
N LYS A 101 -0.42 13.07 16.80
CA LYS A 101 0.45 14.23 17.12
C LYS A 101 0.84 15.08 15.91
N GLU A 102 0.72 14.58 14.71
CA GLU A 102 1.21 15.22 13.51
C GLU A 102 0.13 15.27 12.42
N LYS A 103 0.32 16.15 11.45
CA LYS A 103 -0.50 16.19 10.23
C LYS A 103 -0.11 15.03 9.30
N THR A 104 -0.27 13.80 9.78
CA THR A 104 0.11 12.59 9.07
C THR A 104 -0.88 12.29 7.96
N GLY A 105 -0.37 12.11 6.74
CA GLY A 105 -1.15 11.72 5.58
C GLY A 105 -1.18 10.21 5.43
N PHE A 106 -0.05 9.56 5.65
CA PHE A 106 0.06 8.10 5.62
C PHE A 106 1.21 7.59 6.48
N VAL A 107 1.08 6.34 6.90
CA VAL A 107 2.14 5.55 7.53
C VAL A 107 2.42 4.36 6.62
N GLN A 108 3.67 4.21 6.20
CA GLN A 108 4.15 3.09 5.39
C GLN A 108 4.94 2.11 6.25
N THR A 109 4.55 0.84 6.23
CA THR A 109 5.31 -0.25 6.82
C THR A 109 6.08 -1.01 5.75
N PRO A 110 7.14 -1.77 6.09
CA PRO A 110 7.88 -2.54 5.11
C PRO A 110 7.01 -3.54 4.36
N GLN A 111 7.29 -3.72 3.07
CA GLN A 111 6.88 -4.93 2.37
C GLN A 111 7.91 -6.01 2.70
N SER A 112 7.47 -7.06 3.36
CA SER A 112 8.28 -8.22 3.72
C SER A 112 7.64 -9.49 3.18
N PHE A 113 8.38 -10.60 3.17
CA PHE A 113 7.94 -11.82 2.53
C PHE A 113 8.10 -13.04 3.44
N TYR A 114 7.23 -14.03 3.24
CA TYR A 114 7.30 -15.31 3.95
C TYR A 114 8.40 -16.23 3.43
N TYR A 115 8.73 -16.08 2.15
CA TYR A 115 9.69 -16.93 1.46
C TYR A 115 10.92 -16.12 1.06
N PRO A 116 12.09 -16.77 0.96
CA PRO A 116 13.28 -16.16 0.40
C PRO A 116 13.01 -15.64 -1.02
N ASP A 117 13.57 -14.48 -1.34
CA ASP A 117 13.55 -14.01 -2.71
C ASP A 117 14.49 -14.85 -3.60
N ILE A 118 14.45 -14.59 -4.91
CA ILE A 118 15.24 -15.35 -5.89
C ILE A 118 16.76 -15.25 -5.67
N PHE A 119 17.25 -14.17 -5.05
CA PHE A 119 18.68 -14.02 -4.75
C PHE A 119 19.06 -14.82 -3.53
N GLN A 120 18.31 -14.70 -2.46
CA GLN A 120 18.49 -15.49 -1.24
C GLN A 120 18.45 -16.98 -1.54
N TYR A 121 17.48 -17.42 -2.33
CA TYR A 121 17.28 -18.82 -2.70
C TYR A 121 18.42 -19.34 -3.58
N ASN A 122 18.76 -18.66 -4.67
CA ASN A 122 19.77 -19.13 -5.62
C ASN A 122 21.21 -19.03 -5.08
N LEU A 123 21.46 -18.14 -4.10
CA LEU A 123 22.77 -18.02 -3.46
C LEU A 123 22.91 -18.90 -2.20
N PHE A 124 21.88 -19.68 -1.85
CA PHE A 124 21.83 -20.48 -0.61
C PHE A 124 22.19 -19.64 0.63
N SER A 125 21.79 -18.39 0.68
CA SER A 125 22.21 -17.40 1.69
C SER A 125 21.05 -16.76 2.41
N GLN A 126 19.97 -17.50 2.63
CA GLN A 126 18.71 -17.02 3.23
C GLN A 126 18.91 -16.41 4.62
N GLU A 127 19.88 -16.91 5.39
CA GLU A 127 20.19 -16.43 6.73
C GLU A 127 21.20 -15.25 6.76
N HIS A 128 21.90 -15.01 5.65
CA HIS A 128 23.02 -14.06 5.60
C HIS A 128 22.75 -12.84 4.73
N ILE A 129 21.83 -12.94 3.78
CA ILE A 129 21.50 -11.85 2.86
C ILE A 129 20.06 -11.43 3.14
N PRO A 130 19.79 -10.15 3.47
CA PRO A 130 18.43 -9.65 3.62
C PRO A 130 17.69 -9.73 2.29
N ASN A 131 16.35 -9.74 2.35
CA ASN A 131 15.52 -9.61 1.17
C ASN A 131 15.89 -8.33 0.40
N GLU A 132 15.83 -8.37 -0.94
CA GLU A 132 16.29 -7.27 -1.79
C GLU A 132 15.52 -5.96 -1.54
N GLN A 133 14.32 -6.01 -0.99
CA GLN A 133 13.52 -4.83 -0.64
C GLN A 133 13.76 -4.32 0.78
N ASP A 134 14.35 -5.12 1.66
CA ASP A 134 14.57 -4.76 3.07
C ASP A 134 15.40 -3.49 3.21
N TYR A 135 16.46 -3.33 2.40
CA TYR A 135 17.28 -2.14 2.45
C TYR A 135 16.46 -0.88 2.11
N PHE A 136 15.64 -0.96 1.08
CA PHE A 136 14.78 0.17 0.70
C PHE A 136 13.80 0.52 1.81
N TYR A 137 13.02 -0.43 2.31
CA TYR A 137 11.98 -0.15 3.29
C TYR A 137 12.52 0.19 4.68
N ARG A 138 13.57 -0.52 5.14
CA ARG A 138 14.04 -0.41 6.53
C ARG A 138 15.19 0.57 6.72
N VAL A 139 15.86 0.99 5.66
CA VAL A 139 16.93 1.98 5.72
C VAL A 139 16.57 3.23 4.96
N VAL A 140 16.33 3.15 3.65
CA VAL A 140 16.10 4.31 2.79
C VAL A 140 14.80 5.03 3.16
N GLN A 141 13.69 4.31 3.28
CA GLN A 141 12.40 4.89 3.65
C GLN A 141 12.44 5.54 5.04
N ILE A 142 13.09 4.90 6.01
CA ILE A 142 13.25 5.47 7.36
C ILE A 142 14.07 6.76 7.32
N ALA A 143 15.15 6.81 6.54
CA ALA A 143 15.94 8.03 6.37
C ALA A 143 15.14 9.17 5.74
N LYS A 144 14.22 8.86 4.82
CA LYS A 144 13.33 9.82 4.16
C LYS A 144 12.34 10.52 5.11
N ASN A 145 12.10 10.00 6.32
CA ASN A 145 11.32 10.70 7.34
C ASN A 145 11.86 12.12 7.64
N LYS A 146 13.20 12.29 7.60
CA LYS A 146 13.83 13.57 7.90
C LYS A 146 13.49 14.66 6.89
N SER A 147 13.33 14.30 5.63
CA SER A 147 13.01 15.21 4.53
C SER A 147 11.53 15.27 4.20
N ASN A 148 10.68 14.48 4.87
CA ASN A 148 9.27 14.30 4.51
C ASN A 148 9.11 13.93 3.02
N SER A 149 9.80 12.90 2.58
CA SER A 149 9.77 12.38 1.21
C SER A 149 9.59 10.86 1.19
N VAL A 150 8.86 10.35 2.18
CA VAL A 150 8.52 8.93 2.29
C VAL A 150 7.68 8.51 1.09
N ILE A 151 7.99 7.37 0.52
CA ILE A 151 7.24 6.85 -0.62
C ILE A 151 6.08 5.99 -0.12
N PHE A 152 4.87 6.30 -0.54
CA PHE A 152 3.74 5.40 -0.39
C PHE A 152 3.88 4.27 -1.40
N GLY A 153 3.97 3.04 -0.92
CA GLY A 153 4.26 1.84 -1.74
C GLY A 153 3.02 1.05 -2.15
N GLY A 154 1.83 1.62 -2.01
CA GLY A 154 0.58 1.04 -2.52
C GLY A 154 -0.06 -0.06 -1.67
N SER A 155 0.71 -0.70 -0.78
CA SER A 155 0.25 -1.74 0.15
C SER A 155 0.92 -1.58 1.51
N ASN A 156 0.44 -2.30 2.52
CA ASN A 156 0.97 -2.28 3.89
C ASN A 156 1.04 -0.86 4.46
N ALA A 157 0.04 -0.07 4.18
CA ALA A 157 -0.01 1.34 4.56
C ALA A 157 -1.33 1.70 5.22
N PHE A 158 -1.26 2.70 6.11
CA PHE A 158 -2.41 3.26 6.79
C PHE A 158 -2.51 4.75 6.47
N LEU A 159 -3.65 5.21 5.94
CA LEU A 159 -3.80 6.54 5.36
C LEU A 159 -4.91 7.34 6.04
N SER A 160 -4.74 8.66 6.08
CA SER A 160 -5.78 9.60 6.46
C SER A 160 -6.76 9.82 5.30
N ARG A 161 -8.04 9.52 5.51
CA ARG A 161 -9.10 9.87 4.54
C ARG A 161 -9.08 11.35 4.21
N LYS A 162 -8.95 12.21 5.21
CA LYS A 162 -8.88 13.67 5.02
C LYS A 162 -7.74 14.09 4.10
N ALA A 163 -6.59 13.40 4.16
CA ALA A 163 -5.47 13.67 3.27
C ALA A 163 -5.77 13.22 1.83
N LEU A 164 -6.40 12.05 1.65
CA LEU A 164 -6.84 11.55 0.35
C LEU A 164 -7.88 12.46 -0.28
N GLU A 165 -8.92 12.86 0.45
CA GLU A 165 -9.98 13.77 -0.03
C GLU A 165 -9.40 15.13 -0.43
N LYS A 166 -8.38 15.63 0.28
CA LYS A 166 -7.71 16.90 -0.05
C LYS A 166 -7.01 16.90 -1.40
N ILE A 167 -6.66 15.73 -1.92
CA ILE A 167 -6.03 15.56 -3.23
C ILE A 167 -6.98 14.99 -4.29
N GLY A 168 -8.26 14.73 -3.92
CA GLY A 168 -9.28 14.19 -4.81
C GLY A 168 -9.29 12.65 -4.91
N GLY A 169 -8.71 11.94 -3.93
CA GLY A 169 -8.60 10.48 -3.88
C GLY A 169 -7.22 9.97 -4.33
N PHE A 170 -7.12 8.69 -4.62
CA PHE A 170 -5.91 8.08 -5.19
C PHE A 170 -5.67 8.60 -6.61
N VAL A 171 -4.42 8.96 -6.91
CA VAL A 171 -4.04 9.50 -8.23
C VAL A 171 -4.23 8.42 -9.30
N THR A 172 -4.88 8.77 -10.40
CA THR A 172 -5.17 7.88 -11.53
C THR A 172 -4.32 8.19 -12.76
N GLY A 173 -4.39 7.34 -13.79
CA GLY A 173 -3.75 7.60 -15.09
C GLY A 173 -2.21 7.49 -15.10
N VAL A 174 -1.62 6.83 -14.11
CA VAL A 174 -0.19 6.45 -14.05
C VAL A 174 -0.06 5.01 -13.53
N VAL A 175 1.07 4.37 -13.81
CA VAL A 175 1.29 2.97 -13.46
C VAL A 175 1.63 2.79 -11.97
N THR A 176 2.32 3.75 -11.37
CA THR A 176 2.61 3.80 -9.92
C THR A 176 1.77 4.91 -9.28
N GLU A 177 0.49 4.64 -9.17
CA GLU A 177 -0.51 5.55 -8.60
C GLU A 177 -0.23 5.84 -7.13
N ASP A 178 0.36 4.89 -6.43
CA ASP A 178 0.81 4.95 -5.05
C ASP A 178 1.89 6.03 -4.87
N PHE A 179 2.96 5.95 -5.64
CA PHE A 179 4.03 6.95 -5.62
C PHE A 179 3.49 8.36 -5.90
N ALA A 180 2.64 8.49 -6.93
CA ALA A 180 2.01 9.78 -7.26
C ALA A 180 1.10 10.28 -6.12
N THR A 181 0.32 9.39 -5.50
CA THR A 181 -0.58 9.72 -4.38
C THR A 181 0.21 10.22 -3.16
N GLY A 182 1.32 9.54 -2.81
CA GLY A 182 2.20 9.98 -1.72
C GLY A 182 2.73 11.40 -1.94
N ILE A 183 3.24 11.69 -3.14
CA ILE A 183 3.74 13.02 -3.51
C ILE A 183 2.62 14.08 -3.38
N GLU A 184 1.43 13.82 -3.92
CA GLU A 184 0.32 14.78 -3.86
C GLU A 184 -0.16 15.04 -2.42
N ILE A 185 -0.18 14.02 -1.56
CA ILE A 185 -0.45 14.17 -0.12
C ILE A 185 0.59 15.10 0.53
N GLU A 186 1.87 14.88 0.28
CA GLU A 186 2.95 15.69 0.86
C GLU A 186 2.96 17.12 0.30
N LYS A 187 2.62 17.34 -0.97
CA LYS A 187 2.40 18.67 -1.56
C LYS A 187 1.29 19.47 -0.86
N LYS A 188 0.32 18.80 -0.22
CA LYS A 188 -0.72 19.44 0.61
C LYS A 188 -0.27 19.68 2.05
N GLY A 189 1.01 19.47 2.34
CA GLY A 189 1.63 19.71 3.64
C GLY A 189 1.29 18.65 4.68
N TYR A 190 0.89 17.46 4.27
CA TYR A 190 0.83 16.29 5.14
C TYR A 190 2.19 15.61 5.22
N ARG A 191 2.36 14.75 6.22
CA ARG A 191 3.57 13.95 6.37
C ARG A 191 3.33 12.51 5.95
N GLY A 192 4.27 11.96 5.19
CA GLY A 192 4.47 10.53 5.06
C GLY A 192 5.41 10.05 6.16
N ILE A 193 5.08 8.95 6.82
CA ILE A 193 5.89 8.35 7.88
C ILE A 193 6.21 6.92 7.51
N ALA A 194 7.50 6.56 7.49
CA ALA A 194 7.95 5.20 7.39
C ALA A 194 8.31 4.65 8.77
N ILE A 195 7.86 3.46 9.10
CA ILE A 195 8.23 2.77 10.34
C ILE A 195 8.96 1.46 10.03
N PRO A 196 9.90 1.01 10.88
CA PRO A 196 10.70 -0.18 10.60
C PRO A 196 9.99 -1.50 10.90
N ASP A 197 8.85 -1.44 11.58
CA ASP A 197 8.09 -2.62 11.98
C ASP A 197 7.52 -3.36 10.77
N VAL A 198 7.86 -4.63 10.62
CA VAL A 198 7.24 -5.52 9.63
C VAL A 198 5.87 -5.92 10.16
N LEU A 199 4.83 -5.35 9.58
CA LEU A 199 3.44 -5.54 10.02
C LEU A 199 2.55 -6.19 8.96
N ALA A 200 3.13 -6.59 7.85
CA ALA A 200 2.49 -7.46 6.86
C ALA A 200 3.56 -8.21 6.07
N LYS A 201 3.22 -9.42 5.63
CA LYS A 201 4.09 -10.27 4.83
C LYS A 201 3.34 -10.82 3.63
N GLY A 202 4.05 -11.00 2.53
CA GLY A 202 3.48 -11.49 1.28
C GLY A 202 4.35 -12.53 0.60
N ILE A 203 4.17 -12.68 -0.69
CA ILE A 203 4.92 -13.60 -1.54
C ILE A 203 5.82 -12.78 -2.47
N PRO A 204 7.15 -13.04 -2.48
CA PRO A 204 8.04 -12.35 -3.40
C PRO A 204 7.84 -12.86 -4.84
N PRO A 205 8.32 -12.13 -5.87
CA PRO A 205 8.46 -12.68 -7.20
C PRO A 205 9.30 -13.96 -7.16
N MET A 206 8.75 -15.07 -7.66
CA MET A 206 9.37 -16.40 -7.58
C MET A 206 10.32 -16.68 -8.73
N THR A 207 10.26 -15.86 -9.79
CA THR A 207 11.12 -16.02 -10.97
C THR A 207 11.82 -14.71 -11.34
N PHE A 208 13.00 -14.81 -11.97
CA PHE A 208 13.70 -13.63 -12.46
C PHE A 208 12.90 -12.84 -13.50
N LYS A 209 12.09 -13.52 -14.32
CA LYS A 209 11.21 -12.89 -15.31
C LYS A 209 10.13 -12.02 -14.64
N GLU A 210 9.51 -12.54 -13.59
CA GLU A 210 8.52 -11.78 -12.80
C GLU A 210 9.16 -10.56 -12.13
N LEU A 211 10.32 -10.75 -11.49
CA LEU A 211 11.06 -9.65 -10.86
C LEU A 211 11.40 -8.57 -11.88
N MET A 212 11.97 -8.91 -13.03
CA MET A 212 12.30 -7.94 -14.07
C MET A 212 11.07 -7.24 -14.64
N GLY A 213 9.97 -7.97 -14.79
CA GLY A 213 8.67 -7.40 -15.19
C GLY A 213 8.17 -6.36 -14.19
N GLN A 214 8.25 -6.68 -12.89
CA GLN A 214 7.87 -5.78 -11.81
C GLN A 214 8.76 -4.53 -11.79
N ARG A 215 10.09 -4.67 -11.85
CA ARG A 215 11.04 -3.54 -11.83
C ARG A 215 10.87 -2.61 -13.03
N ARG A 216 10.67 -3.19 -14.22
CA ARG A 216 10.38 -2.41 -15.44
C ARG A 216 9.08 -1.61 -15.32
N ARG A 217 8.04 -2.21 -14.76
CA ARG A 217 6.77 -1.53 -14.49
C ARG A 217 6.97 -0.37 -13.51
N TRP A 218 7.70 -0.59 -12.41
CA TRP A 218 7.98 0.45 -11.43
C TRP A 218 8.80 1.59 -12.01
N ALA A 219 9.88 1.30 -12.72
CA ALA A 219 10.71 2.33 -13.37
C ALA A 219 9.89 3.21 -14.31
N LYS A 220 9.07 2.59 -15.19
CA LYS A 220 8.16 3.31 -16.07
C LYS A 220 7.17 4.16 -15.29
N GLY A 221 6.58 3.58 -14.25
CA GLY A 221 5.58 4.25 -13.41
C GLY A 221 6.15 5.45 -12.66
N CYS A 222 7.35 5.33 -12.07
CA CYS A 222 8.01 6.44 -11.38
C CYS A 222 8.25 7.64 -12.31
N ILE A 223 8.69 7.38 -13.55
CA ILE A 223 8.87 8.45 -14.55
C ILE A 223 7.53 9.12 -14.91
N GLN A 224 6.47 8.32 -15.11
CA GLN A 224 5.13 8.84 -15.38
C GLN A 224 4.59 9.67 -14.22
N SER A 225 4.71 9.16 -13.00
CA SER A 225 4.27 9.83 -11.78
C SER A 225 5.03 11.13 -11.54
N GLY A 226 6.34 11.14 -11.77
CA GLY A 226 7.15 12.34 -11.68
C GLY A 226 6.72 13.44 -12.65
N ARG A 227 6.40 13.06 -13.90
CA ARG A 227 5.87 13.99 -14.92
C ARG A 227 4.48 14.49 -14.54
N LYS A 228 3.58 13.60 -14.12
CA LYS A 228 2.20 13.94 -13.77
C LYS A 228 2.11 14.85 -12.57
N THR A 229 2.83 14.55 -11.49
CA THR A 229 2.82 15.34 -10.27
C THR A 229 3.60 16.65 -10.41
N GLY A 230 4.53 16.73 -11.36
CA GLY A 230 5.38 17.90 -11.57
C GLY A 230 6.19 18.27 -10.32
N TYR A 231 6.54 17.30 -9.47
CA TYR A 231 7.09 17.54 -8.14
C TYR A 231 8.38 18.37 -8.17
N LEU A 232 9.23 18.20 -9.20
CA LEU A 232 10.47 18.98 -9.34
C LEU A 232 10.22 20.49 -9.42
N PHE A 233 9.11 20.91 -10.01
CA PHE A 233 8.74 22.32 -10.20
C PHE A 233 7.74 22.82 -9.17
N SER A 234 7.33 21.99 -8.22
CA SER A 234 6.34 22.34 -7.21
C SER A 234 6.91 23.34 -6.19
N ASN A 235 6.22 24.45 -5.93
CA ASN A 235 6.55 25.38 -4.85
C ASN A 235 6.12 24.85 -3.47
N ASN A 236 5.34 23.79 -3.42
CA ASN A 236 4.84 23.21 -2.17
C ASN A 236 5.73 22.11 -1.59
N LEU A 237 6.86 21.82 -2.23
CA LEU A 237 7.85 20.86 -1.78
C LEU A 237 9.19 21.57 -1.54
N THR A 238 9.86 21.16 -0.48
CA THR A 238 11.23 21.64 -0.18
C THR A 238 12.23 21.10 -1.20
N PHE A 239 13.39 21.74 -1.30
CA PHE A 239 14.48 21.28 -2.16
C PHE A 239 14.91 19.84 -1.81
N LEU A 240 15.00 19.52 -0.51
CA LEU A 240 15.35 18.18 -0.05
C LEU A 240 14.31 17.13 -0.45
N GLN A 241 13.02 17.45 -0.39
CA GLN A 241 11.96 16.55 -0.89
C GLN A 241 12.15 16.25 -2.38
N LYS A 242 12.38 17.30 -3.19
CA LYS A 242 12.54 17.15 -4.65
C LYS A 242 13.72 16.27 -5.06
N ILE A 243 14.83 16.34 -4.31
CA ILE A 243 16.01 15.50 -4.57
C ILE A 243 15.78 14.06 -4.10
N ASN A 244 14.99 13.86 -3.06
CA ASN A 244 14.78 12.56 -2.46
C ASN A 244 13.67 11.71 -3.14
N TYR A 245 12.87 12.30 -4.03
CA TYR A 245 11.94 11.54 -4.86
C TYR A 245 12.63 10.95 -6.09
#